data_13d0bb362410fa84b1ebed8a47a7710a
#
_entry.id   13d0bb362410fa84b1ebed8a47a7710a
#
_cell.length_a   1.000
_cell.length_b   1.000
_cell.length_c   1.000
_cell.angle_alpha   90.00
_cell.angle_beta   90.00
_cell.angle_gamma   90.00
#
_symmetry.space_group_name_H-M   'P 1'
#
loop_
_entity.id
_entity.type
_entity.pdbx_description
1 polymer ?
#
loop_
_entity_poly.entity_id
_entity_poly.type
_entity_poly.pdbx_seq_one_letter_code
_entity_poly.pdbx_strand_id
1 'polypeptide(L)'
;MAKLVWDESGKRVYETGVRNGVLYVQGENGVYEKGVAWNGLTAVTESPSGAEPTALYADDIKYLELFSAEEFGATIEAYTYPEEFEACDGSASLGKGVTIGQQDRKAFGLCYRTIVGNDVKGNENGYKLHLIYGAKAKPSEKAYATVNDSPEAVTFSWEVTTTPVNVAGFKPTASVTIDSTKIEAGKLKAIEDKLYGTQDQEPTLPLPDEIAQIVKGQ
;
A
#
# COMPACT_ATOMS: atom_id res chain seq x y z
N MET A 1 -21.83 34.95 3.83
CA MET A 1 -20.76 34.23 3.12
C MET A 1 -19.57 34.16 4.07
N ALA A 2 -19.05 32.96 4.33
CA ALA A 2 -17.88 32.80 5.18
C ALA A 2 -16.63 33.25 4.41
N LYS A 3 -15.81 34.15 5.02
CA LYS A 3 -14.52 34.56 4.49
C LYS A 3 -13.55 33.40 4.59
N LEU A 4 -12.79 33.13 3.54
CA LEU A 4 -11.72 32.15 3.58
C LEU A 4 -10.62 32.60 4.55
N VAL A 5 -10.14 31.68 5.37
CA VAL A 5 -9.02 31.89 6.28
C VAL A 5 -7.99 30.80 6.03
N TRP A 6 -6.73 31.17 5.88
CA TRP A 6 -5.61 30.26 5.64
C TRP A 6 -4.74 30.16 6.89
N ASP A 7 -3.97 29.07 6.98
CA ASP A 7 -2.94 28.87 7.99
C ASP A 7 -3.40 29.03 9.46
N GLU A 8 -4.65 28.68 9.74
CA GLU A 8 -5.14 28.63 11.13
C GLU A 8 -4.33 27.60 11.95
N SER A 9 -4.04 27.98 13.19
CA SER A 9 -3.37 27.08 14.14
C SER A 9 -4.18 25.79 14.36
N GLY A 10 -3.49 24.64 14.31
CA GLY A 10 -4.10 23.31 14.38
C GLY A 10 -4.60 22.75 13.04
N LYS A 11 -4.69 23.58 11.99
CA LYS A 11 -5.11 23.15 10.64
C LYS A 11 -3.94 22.96 9.65
N ARG A 12 -2.72 23.28 10.05
CA ARG A 12 -1.52 23.05 9.26
C ARG A 12 -1.08 21.61 9.44
N VAL A 13 -1.53 20.74 8.53
CA VAL A 13 -1.27 19.30 8.59
C VAL A 13 -0.16 18.90 7.62
N TYR A 14 0.61 17.90 7.98
CA TYR A 14 1.61 17.26 7.13
C TYR A 14 1.53 15.74 7.28
N GLU A 15 2.06 15.02 6.31
CA GLU A 15 2.15 13.57 6.33
C GLU A 15 3.62 13.16 6.24
N THR A 16 4.05 12.18 7.04
CA THR A 16 5.44 11.74 7.08
C THR A 16 5.56 10.32 7.58
N GLY A 17 6.72 9.73 7.32
CA GLY A 17 7.13 8.42 7.81
C GLY A 17 6.33 7.27 7.22
N VAL A 18 6.96 6.11 7.17
CA VAL A 18 6.32 4.84 6.85
C VAL A 18 6.61 3.88 7.99
N ARG A 19 5.60 3.12 8.45
CA ARG A 19 5.73 2.20 9.56
C ARG A 19 4.64 1.14 9.56
N ASN A 20 4.78 0.13 10.40
CA ASN A 20 3.78 -0.91 10.61
C ASN A 20 3.38 -1.61 9.31
N GLY A 21 4.36 -1.93 8.45
CA GLY A 21 4.14 -2.70 7.24
C GLY A 21 3.62 -4.09 7.56
N VAL A 22 2.63 -4.56 6.81
CA VAL A 22 2.12 -5.93 6.88
C VAL A 22 1.97 -6.48 5.47
N LEU A 23 2.59 -7.62 5.23
CA LEU A 23 2.47 -8.39 4.01
C LEU A 23 1.30 -9.38 4.13
N TYR A 24 0.49 -9.49 3.09
CA TYR A 24 -0.55 -10.51 2.96
C TYR A 24 -0.39 -11.22 1.64
N VAL A 25 0.13 -12.44 1.65
CA VAL A 25 0.25 -13.23 0.43
C VAL A 25 -1.15 -13.64 -0.05
N GLN A 26 -1.46 -13.39 -1.32
CA GLN A 26 -2.76 -13.72 -1.88
C GLN A 26 -2.90 -15.23 -2.06
N GLY A 27 -4.00 -15.78 -1.53
CA GLY A 27 -4.40 -17.16 -1.75
C GLY A 27 -5.01 -17.41 -3.14
N GLU A 28 -5.20 -18.67 -3.49
CA GLU A 28 -5.75 -19.09 -4.80
C GLU A 28 -7.19 -18.58 -5.04
N ASN A 29 -7.94 -18.34 -3.97
CA ASN A 29 -9.30 -17.79 -4.00
C ASN A 29 -9.34 -16.24 -4.06
N GLY A 30 -8.19 -15.58 -4.18
CA GLY A 30 -8.08 -14.12 -4.24
C GLY A 30 -8.18 -13.39 -2.91
N VAL A 31 -8.30 -14.11 -1.79
CA VAL A 31 -8.32 -13.53 -0.44
C VAL A 31 -6.91 -13.43 0.16
N TYR A 32 -6.77 -12.64 1.21
CA TYR A 32 -5.50 -12.32 1.86
C TYR A 32 -5.55 -12.77 3.31
N GLU A 33 -5.18 -14.01 3.53
CA GLU A 33 -5.10 -14.61 4.86
C GLU A 33 -3.67 -14.53 5.41
N LYS A 34 -3.50 -14.59 6.74
CA LYS A 34 -2.22 -14.61 7.44
C LYS A 34 -1.29 -13.45 7.12
N GLY A 35 -1.64 -12.27 7.58
CA GLY A 35 -0.75 -11.12 7.52
C GLY A 35 0.54 -11.36 8.31
N VAL A 36 1.67 -10.96 7.73
CA VAL A 36 2.99 -11.05 8.36
C VAL A 36 3.60 -9.66 8.48
N ALA A 37 4.13 -9.33 9.66
CA ALA A 37 4.75 -8.03 9.88
C ALA A 37 5.98 -7.84 8.99
N TRP A 38 6.02 -6.75 8.23
CA TRP A 38 7.18 -6.37 7.43
C TRP A 38 8.06 -5.41 8.21
N ASN A 39 9.10 -5.92 8.81
CA ASN A 39 10.09 -5.13 9.51
C ASN A 39 11.10 -4.51 8.53
N GLY A 40 11.66 -3.36 8.90
CA GLY A 40 12.71 -2.70 8.11
C GLY A 40 12.21 -1.99 6.83
N LEU A 41 10.91 -1.75 6.70
CA LEU A 41 10.33 -0.94 5.63
C LEU A 41 10.85 0.50 5.74
N THR A 42 11.47 1.01 4.67
CA THR A 42 12.09 2.35 4.64
C THR A 42 11.26 3.34 3.85
N ALA A 43 10.68 2.90 2.71
CA ALA A 43 9.82 3.75 1.89
C ALA A 43 8.76 2.92 1.15
N VAL A 44 7.63 3.55 0.89
CA VAL A 44 6.65 3.12 -0.13
C VAL A 44 6.32 4.35 -0.96
N THR A 45 6.64 4.28 -2.25
CA THR A 45 6.39 5.36 -3.21
C THR A 45 5.27 4.92 -4.14
N GLU A 46 4.11 5.54 -4.01
CA GLU A 46 2.98 5.30 -4.92
C GLU A 46 3.25 6.00 -6.26
N SER A 47 3.10 5.28 -7.36
CA SER A 47 3.42 5.73 -8.71
C SER A 47 2.29 5.34 -9.68
N PRO A 48 1.11 5.99 -9.59
CA PRO A 48 0.03 5.74 -10.54
C PRO A 48 0.46 6.15 -11.96
N SER A 49 0.00 5.42 -12.95
CA SER A 49 0.27 5.65 -14.38
C SER A 49 -1.02 5.51 -15.20
N GLY A 50 -0.97 5.83 -16.48
CA GLY A 50 -2.15 5.85 -17.34
C GLY A 50 -2.97 7.12 -17.19
N ALA A 51 -4.26 7.05 -17.51
CA ALA A 51 -5.19 8.18 -17.54
C ALA A 51 -4.73 9.35 -18.44
N GLU A 52 -3.83 9.08 -19.40
CA GLU A 52 -3.34 10.10 -20.34
C GLU A 52 -4.43 10.44 -21.36
N PRO A 53 -4.71 11.74 -21.55
CA PRO A 53 -5.71 12.17 -22.51
C PRO A 53 -5.18 12.06 -23.96
N THR A 54 -5.96 11.39 -24.83
CA THR A 54 -5.74 11.39 -26.28
C THR A 54 -6.78 12.28 -26.92
N ALA A 55 -6.34 13.41 -27.50
CA ALA A 55 -7.23 14.32 -28.22
C ALA A 55 -7.58 13.79 -29.61
N LEU A 56 -8.87 13.77 -29.93
CA LEU A 56 -9.37 13.52 -31.27
C LEU A 56 -9.80 14.85 -31.93
N TYR A 57 -9.43 15.01 -33.18
CA TYR A 57 -9.73 16.22 -33.97
C TYR A 57 -10.67 15.87 -35.09
N ALA A 58 -11.65 16.75 -35.36
CA ALA A 58 -12.54 16.72 -36.51
C ALA A 58 -12.86 18.18 -36.90
N ASP A 59 -13.02 18.43 -38.18
CA ASP A 59 -13.31 19.77 -38.73
C ASP A 59 -12.35 20.86 -38.24
N ASP A 60 -11.04 20.51 -38.11
CA ASP A 60 -9.94 21.37 -37.65
C ASP A 60 -10.04 21.84 -36.19
N ILE A 61 -10.94 21.26 -35.40
CA ILE A 61 -11.10 21.54 -33.98
C ILE A 61 -10.90 20.26 -33.12
N LYS A 62 -10.55 20.44 -31.84
CA LYS A 62 -10.53 19.36 -30.86
C LYS A 62 -11.96 18.87 -30.62
N TYR A 63 -12.30 17.73 -31.19
CA TYR A 63 -13.65 17.16 -31.13
C TYR A 63 -13.96 16.54 -29.76
N LEU A 64 -13.04 15.73 -29.21
CA LEU A 64 -13.16 15.16 -27.87
C LEU A 64 -11.80 14.66 -27.35
N GLU A 65 -11.76 14.28 -26.08
CA GLU A 65 -10.64 13.58 -25.44
C GLU A 65 -11.06 12.21 -24.96
N LEU A 66 -10.21 11.22 -25.23
CA LEU A 66 -10.31 9.88 -24.63
C LEU A 66 -9.26 9.75 -23.55
N PHE A 67 -9.64 9.13 -22.44
CA PHE A 67 -8.72 8.82 -21.33
C PHE A 67 -8.52 7.30 -21.25
N SER A 68 -7.28 6.87 -21.12
CA SER A 68 -6.95 5.48 -20.79
C SER A 68 -7.34 5.17 -19.33
N ALA A 69 -7.37 3.89 -18.97
CA ALA A 69 -7.54 3.50 -17.59
C ALA A 69 -6.29 3.90 -16.76
N GLU A 70 -6.51 4.33 -15.52
CA GLU A 70 -5.44 4.52 -14.54
C GLU A 70 -5.00 3.16 -14.02
N GLU A 71 -3.69 2.97 -13.91
CA GLU A 71 -3.06 1.81 -13.30
C GLU A 71 -2.30 2.25 -12.05
N PHE A 72 -2.58 1.63 -10.92
CA PHE A 72 -1.85 1.88 -9.69
C PHE A 72 -0.57 1.04 -9.66
N GLY A 73 0.55 1.68 -9.39
CA GLY A 73 1.85 1.07 -9.17
C GLY A 73 2.50 1.64 -7.91
N ALA A 74 3.49 0.96 -7.40
CA ALA A 74 4.28 1.47 -6.28
C ALA A 74 5.71 0.91 -6.31
N THR A 75 6.62 1.57 -5.59
CA THR A 75 7.94 1.05 -5.26
C THR A 75 8.03 0.86 -3.76
N ILE A 76 8.41 -0.34 -3.33
CA ILE A 76 8.59 -0.70 -1.92
C ILE A 76 10.09 -0.78 -1.65
N GLU A 77 10.57 -0.08 -0.62
CA GLU A 77 11.97 -0.13 -0.20
C GLU A 77 12.08 -0.60 1.25
N ALA A 78 13.04 -1.47 1.52
CA ALA A 78 13.25 -2.03 2.85
C ALA A 78 14.69 -2.51 3.06
N TYR A 79 15.14 -2.55 4.31
CA TYR A 79 16.41 -3.19 4.70
C TYR A 79 16.29 -4.70 4.80
N THR A 80 15.08 -5.23 4.99
CA THR A 80 14.80 -6.67 5.08
C THR A 80 13.37 -6.95 4.64
N TYR A 81 13.04 -8.23 4.47
CA TYR A 81 11.69 -8.68 4.11
C TYR A 81 11.36 -9.98 4.84
N PRO A 82 10.08 -10.27 5.09
CA PRO A 82 9.66 -11.54 5.70
C PRO A 82 9.87 -12.71 4.73
N GLU A 83 10.08 -13.91 5.29
CA GLU A 83 10.32 -15.14 4.51
C GLU A 83 9.16 -15.42 3.53
N GLU A 84 7.93 -15.11 3.92
CA GLU A 84 6.74 -15.28 3.10
C GLU A 84 6.76 -14.44 1.81
N PHE A 85 7.53 -13.35 1.79
CA PHE A 85 7.70 -12.51 0.61
C PHE A 85 8.54 -13.19 -0.50
N GLU A 86 9.35 -14.18 -0.18
CA GLU A 86 10.13 -14.94 -1.18
C GLU A 86 9.23 -15.47 -2.30
N ALA A 87 8.04 -15.98 -1.96
CA ALA A 87 7.08 -16.44 -2.95
C ALA A 87 6.54 -15.31 -3.86
N CYS A 88 6.61 -14.06 -3.42
CA CYS A 88 6.20 -12.88 -4.19
C CYS A 88 7.36 -12.27 -4.99
N ASP A 89 8.61 -12.45 -4.52
CA ASP A 89 9.84 -11.98 -5.17
C ASP A 89 10.35 -12.94 -6.27
N GLY A 90 9.70 -14.07 -6.48
CA GLY A 90 10.09 -15.08 -7.46
C GLY A 90 11.22 -16.00 -6.96
N SER A 91 11.23 -16.24 -5.67
CA SER A 91 12.09 -17.20 -5.00
C SER A 91 11.29 -18.37 -4.44
N ALA A 92 11.93 -19.52 -4.27
CA ALA A 92 11.35 -20.68 -3.62
C ALA A 92 12.40 -21.40 -2.76
N SER A 93 11.97 -21.96 -1.64
CA SER A 93 12.83 -22.74 -0.76
C SER A 93 13.00 -24.18 -1.29
N LEU A 94 14.23 -24.63 -1.45
CA LEU A 94 14.58 -26.05 -1.67
C LEU A 94 14.74 -26.82 -0.35
N GLY A 95 14.85 -26.10 0.75
CA GLY A 95 15.06 -26.65 2.07
C GLY A 95 15.53 -25.56 3.02
N LYS A 96 15.72 -25.89 4.29
CA LYS A 96 16.08 -24.91 5.31
C LYS A 96 17.36 -24.15 4.95
N GLY A 97 17.23 -22.84 4.70
CA GLY A 97 18.36 -21.96 4.39
C GLY A 97 18.87 -22.05 2.94
N VAL A 98 18.14 -22.71 2.04
CA VAL A 98 18.49 -22.80 0.60
C VAL A 98 17.34 -22.32 -0.26
N THR A 99 17.57 -21.23 -0.97
CA THR A 99 16.56 -20.57 -1.82
C THR A 99 17.02 -20.55 -3.28
N ILE A 100 16.10 -20.80 -4.19
CA ILE A 100 16.29 -20.67 -5.64
C ILE A 100 15.50 -19.48 -6.17
N GLY A 101 16.02 -18.81 -7.16
CA GLY A 101 15.35 -17.71 -7.86
C GLY A 101 14.64 -18.14 -9.15
N GLN A 102 14.07 -17.17 -9.87
CA GLN A 102 13.42 -17.33 -11.19
C GLN A 102 12.17 -18.23 -11.14
N GLN A 103 11.46 -18.19 -10.03
CA GLN A 103 10.21 -18.92 -9.84
C GLN A 103 9.00 -18.03 -10.10
N ASP A 104 7.82 -18.63 -10.20
CA ASP A 104 6.55 -17.92 -10.35
C ASP A 104 6.31 -17.01 -9.14
N ARG A 105 5.78 -15.81 -9.42
CA ARG A 105 5.50 -14.80 -8.41
C ARG A 105 4.04 -14.81 -8.01
N LYS A 106 3.80 -14.95 -6.72
CA LYS A 106 2.46 -14.77 -6.16
C LYS A 106 2.11 -13.29 -6.04
N ALA A 107 0.83 -12.98 -6.21
CA ALA A 107 0.31 -11.68 -5.86
C ALA A 107 0.23 -11.53 -4.33
N PHE A 108 0.27 -10.30 -3.87
CA PHE A 108 0.17 -9.97 -2.45
C PHE A 108 -0.60 -8.68 -2.21
N GLY A 109 -1.02 -8.47 -0.99
CA GLY A 109 -1.49 -7.20 -0.47
C GLY A 109 -0.48 -6.62 0.50
N LEU A 110 -0.47 -5.31 0.63
CA LEU A 110 0.37 -4.59 1.57
C LEU A 110 -0.48 -3.62 2.37
N CYS A 111 -0.29 -3.61 3.68
CA CYS A 111 -0.76 -2.53 4.55
C CYS A 111 0.45 -1.80 5.10
N TYR A 112 0.42 -0.48 5.11
CA TYR A 112 1.39 0.35 5.82
C TYR A 112 0.71 1.59 6.38
N ARG A 113 1.41 2.27 7.27
CA ARG A 113 0.89 3.42 7.99
C ARG A 113 1.82 4.61 7.83
N THR A 114 1.24 5.78 7.56
CA THR A 114 1.90 7.08 7.61
C THR A 114 1.40 7.90 8.79
N ILE A 115 2.20 8.83 9.28
CA ILE A 115 1.84 9.74 10.37
C ILE A 115 1.21 10.98 9.76
N VAL A 116 0.10 11.41 10.33
CA VAL A 116 -0.50 12.72 10.06
C VAL A 116 -0.20 13.63 11.24
N GLY A 117 0.73 14.54 11.05
CA GLY A 117 1.08 15.54 12.06
C GLY A 117 0.39 16.88 11.83
N ASN A 118 0.40 17.73 12.84
CA ASN A 118 0.01 19.13 12.70
C ASN A 118 0.93 20.04 13.55
N ASP A 119 0.76 21.35 13.39
CA ASP A 119 1.55 22.38 14.06
C ASP A 119 1.32 22.48 15.58
N VAL A 120 0.28 21.85 16.12
CA VAL A 120 -0.07 21.88 17.56
C VAL A 120 0.30 20.58 18.26
N LYS A 121 -0.09 19.43 17.67
CA LYS A 121 0.10 18.10 18.27
C LYS A 121 1.34 17.38 17.75
N GLY A 122 2.05 17.96 16.79
CA GLY A 122 3.16 17.28 16.12
C GLY A 122 2.72 15.96 15.51
N ASN A 123 3.52 14.91 15.69
CA ASN A 123 3.26 13.57 15.16
C ASN A 123 2.15 12.78 15.89
N GLU A 124 1.57 13.33 16.95
CA GLU A 124 0.51 12.68 17.73
C GLU A 124 -0.90 13.04 17.23
N ASN A 125 -1.02 13.81 16.15
CA ASN A 125 -2.31 14.23 15.64
C ASN A 125 -3.13 13.05 15.08
N GLY A 126 -2.50 12.12 14.35
CA GLY A 126 -3.16 10.95 13.77
C GLY A 126 -2.27 10.20 12.80
N TYR A 127 -2.88 9.35 11.98
CA TYR A 127 -2.21 8.54 10.97
C TYR A 127 -3.17 8.15 9.85
N LYS A 128 -2.61 7.71 8.74
CA LYS A 128 -3.37 7.04 7.68
C LYS A 128 -2.91 5.59 7.54
N LEU A 129 -3.85 4.72 7.26
CA LEU A 129 -3.61 3.36 6.83
C LEU A 129 -3.73 3.32 5.32
N HIS A 130 -2.75 2.77 4.65
CA HIS A 130 -2.72 2.56 3.21
C HIS A 130 -2.78 1.06 2.95
N LEU A 131 -3.73 0.65 2.14
CA LEU A 131 -3.97 -0.75 1.77
C LEU A 131 -3.79 -0.88 0.27
N ILE A 132 -2.90 -1.77 -0.16
CA ILE A 132 -2.63 -2.07 -1.57
C ILE A 132 -3.07 -3.51 -1.85
N TYR A 133 -3.81 -3.69 -2.94
CA TYR A 133 -4.36 -4.98 -3.36
C TYR A 133 -3.77 -5.46 -4.68
N GLY A 134 -3.69 -6.77 -4.87
CA GLY A 134 -3.30 -7.38 -6.13
C GLY A 134 -1.90 -7.01 -6.60
N ALA A 135 -1.00 -6.67 -5.68
CA ALA A 135 0.37 -6.28 -6.01
C ALA A 135 1.18 -7.48 -6.50
N LYS A 136 1.96 -7.28 -7.55
CA LYS A 136 2.97 -8.22 -8.05
C LYS A 136 4.31 -7.52 -8.18
N ALA A 137 5.32 -8.06 -7.53
CA ALA A 137 6.67 -7.52 -7.62
C ALA A 137 7.29 -7.84 -8.99
N LYS A 138 7.88 -6.84 -9.63
CA LYS A 138 8.73 -7.04 -10.82
C LYS A 138 10.10 -7.59 -10.40
N PRO A 139 10.87 -8.21 -11.32
CA PRO A 139 12.27 -8.49 -11.07
C PRO A 139 13.03 -7.21 -10.71
N SER A 140 13.75 -7.23 -9.60
CA SER A 140 14.45 -6.07 -9.08
C SER A 140 15.94 -6.32 -8.98
N GLU A 141 16.72 -5.26 -9.13
CA GLU A 141 18.17 -5.29 -8.88
C GLU A 141 18.43 -5.44 -7.37
N LYS A 142 19.40 -6.27 -7.01
CA LYS A 142 19.91 -6.41 -5.64
C LYS A 142 21.40 -6.15 -5.67
N ALA A 143 21.81 -4.97 -5.20
CA ALA A 143 23.21 -4.58 -5.17
C ALA A 143 23.87 -4.97 -3.84
N TYR A 144 24.92 -5.74 -3.90
CA TYR A 144 25.74 -6.12 -2.75
C TYR A 144 27.10 -5.43 -2.84
N ALA A 145 27.44 -4.62 -1.84
CA ALA A 145 28.70 -3.91 -1.77
C ALA A 145 29.57 -4.41 -0.63
N THR A 146 30.89 -4.23 -0.74
CA THR A 146 31.80 -4.51 0.36
C THR A 146 31.63 -3.51 1.48
N VAL A 147 31.86 -3.94 2.71
CA VAL A 147 31.84 -3.04 3.89
C VAL A 147 33.13 -2.20 3.87
N ASN A 148 32.98 -0.90 4.05
CA ASN A 148 34.07 0.07 4.14
C ASN A 148 34.04 0.79 5.51
N ASP A 149 34.73 1.90 5.65
CA ASP A 149 34.77 2.75 6.86
C ASP A 149 33.47 3.51 7.14
N SER A 150 32.56 3.54 6.15
CA SER A 150 31.20 4.09 6.26
C SER A 150 30.19 2.99 5.90
N PRO A 151 29.91 2.04 6.81
CA PRO A 151 29.06 0.90 6.49
C PRO A 151 27.60 1.34 6.27
N GLU A 152 27.05 0.95 5.13
CA GLU A 152 25.64 1.16 4.79
C GLU A 152 24.93 -0.19 4.67
N ALA A 153 23.68 -0.23 5.16
CA ALA A 153 22.86 -1.41 4.96
C ALA A 153 22.40 -1.52 3.51
N VAL A 154 22.34 -2.75 3.00
CA VAL A 154 21.72 -2.99 1.68
C VAL A 154 20.24 -2.60 1.76
N THR A 155 19.82 -1.75 0.85
CA THR A 155 18.39 -1.42 0.66
C THR A 155 17.86 -2.23 -0.50
N PHE A 156 16.87 -3.06 -0.24
CA PHE A 156 16.11 -3.74 -1.27
C PHE A 156 15.03 -2.82 -1.81
N SER A 157 14.78 -2.88 -3.12
CA SER A 157 13.75 -2.08 -3.78
C SER A 157 12.97 -2.97 -4.75
N TRP A 158 11.65 -2.91 -4.69
CA TRP A 158 10.77 -3.67 -5.57
C TRP A 158 9.73 -2.74 -6.20
N GLU A 159 9.77 -2.63 -7.50
CA GLU A 159 8.67 -2.03 -8.26
C GLU A 159 7.52 -3.04 -8.32
N VAL A 160 6.31 -2.60 -8.02
CA VAL A 160 5.11 -3.43 -8.06
C VAL A 160 4.07 -2.86 -9.01
N THR A 161 3.43 -3.75 -9.75
CA THR A 161 2.21 -3.48 -10.50
C THR A 161 1.03 -4.08 -9.76
N THR A 162 -0.17 -3.60 -10.03
CA THR A 162 -1.35 -4.07 -9.31
C THR A 162 -2.44 -4.56 -10.26
N THR A 163 -3.27 -5.45 -9.74
CA THR A 163 -4.55 -5.83 -10.37
C THR A 163 -5.67 -5.32 -9.47
N PRO A 164 -6.51 -4.39 -9.95
CA PRO A 164 -7.59 -3.83 -9.14
C PRO A 164 -8.60 -4.88 -8.71
N VAL A 165 -9.15 -4.71 -7.51
CA VAL A 165 -10.26 -5.51 -6.98
C VAL A 165 -11.59 -4.78 -7.17
N ASN A 166 -12.67 -5.52 -7.38
CA ASN A 166 -14.00 -4.96 -7.56
C ASN A 166 -14.49 -4.30 -6.26
N VAL A 167 -15.25 -3.20 -6.42
CA VAL A 167 -15.89 -2.47 -5.33
C VAL A 167 -17.33 -2.18 -5.71
N ALA A 168 -18.28 -2.59 -4.88
CA ALA A 168 -19.70 -2.43 -5.15
C ALA A 168 -20.10 -0.94 -5.30
N GLY A 169 -20.62 -0.58 -6.46
CA GLY A 169 -21.04 0.79 -6.77
C GLY A 169 -19.92 1.76 -7.17
N PHE A 170 -18.68 1.29 -7.29
CA PHE A 170 -17.51 2.09 -7.70
C PHE A 170 -16.73 1.38 -8.81
N LYS A 171 -15.75 2.08 -9.36
CA LYS A 171 -14.75 1.45 -10.24
C LYS A 171 -13.85 0.52 -9.40
N PRO A 172 -13.32 -0.55 -10.01
CA PRO A 172 -12.31 -1.37 -9.34
C PRO A 172 -11.13 -0.53 -8.85
N THR A 173 -10.57 -0.86 -7.70
CA THR A 173 -9.45 -0.15 -7.10
C THR A 173 -8.34 -1.09 -6.66
N ALA A 174 -7.10 -0.63 -6.71
CA ALA A 174 -5.95 -1.32 -6.15
C ALA A 174 -5.46 -0.70 -4.84
N SER A 175 -6.04 0.44 -4.43
CA SER A 175 -5.62 1.12 -3.20
C SER A 175 -6.81 1.64 -2.41
N VAL A 176 -6.70 1.59 -1.07
CA VAL A 176 -7.65 2.20 -0.12
C VAL A 176 -6.85 2.92 0.95
N THR A 177 -7.23 4.16 1.23
CA THR A 177 -6.62 4.96 2.31
C THR A 177 -7.66 5.26 3.39
N ILE A 178 -7.31 5.04 4.64
CA ILE A 178 -8.16 5.27 5.81
C ILE A 178 -7.50 6.30 6.71
N ASP A 179 -8.15 7.43 6.93
CA ASP A 179 -7.66 8.54 7.76
C ASP A 179 -8.21 8.42 9.18
N SER A 180 -7.35 8.14 10.15
CA SER A 180 -7.72 7.97 11.56
C SER A 180 -8.30 9.22 12.19
N THR A 181 -8.04 10.39 11.60
CA THR A 181 -8.56 11.68 12.11
C THR A 181 -10.01 11.94 11.70
N LYS A 182 -10.54 11.15 10.75
CA LYS A 182 -11.86 11.35 10.15
C LYS A 182 -12.83 10.20 10.41
N ILE A 183 -12.31 8.99 10.58
CA ILE A 183 -13.13 7.80 10.85
C ILE A 183 -13.49 7.71 12.34
N GLU A 184 -14.63 7.13 12.65
CA GLU A 184 -15.04 6.84 14.03
C GLU A 184 -14.12 5.79 14.68
N ALA A 185 -13.68 6.04 15.92
CA ALA A 185 -12.68 5.22 16.62
C ALA A 185 -13.08 3.73 16.72
N GLY A 186 -14.35 3.40 16.93
CA GLY A 186 -14.83 2.02 16.99
C GLY A 186 -14.71 1.30 15.66
N LYS A 187 -14.99 1.98 14.55
CA LYS A 187 -14.86 1.45 13.19
C LYS A 187 -13.41 1.29 12.77
N LEU A 188 -12.57 2.28 13.13
CA LEU A 188 -11.14 2.20 12.92
C LEU A 188 -10.56 0.98 13.63
N LYS A 189 -10.90 0.80 14.92
CA LYS A 189 -10.45 -0.35 15.69
C LYS A 189 -10.88 -1.68 15.06
N ALA A 190 -12.11 -1.80 14.59
CA ALA A 190 -12.59 -3.02 13.92
C ALA A 190 -11.81 -3.33 12.63
N ILE A 191 -11.38 -2.31 11.89
CA ILE A 191 -10.52 -2.49 10.72
C ILE A 191 -9.10 -2.88 11.15
N GLU A 192 -8.53 -2.24 12.17
CA GLU A 192 -7.21 -2.57 12.69
C GLU A 192 -7.15 -3.97 13.30
N ASP A 193 -8.19 -4.40 13.99
CA ASP A 193 -8.31 -5.76 14.53
C ASP A 193 -8.28 -6.82 13.40
N LYS A 194 -8.85 -6.53 12.23
CA LYS A 194 -8.69 -7.38 11.04
C LYS A 194 -7.28 -7.31 10.46
N LEU A 195 -6.73 -6.11 10.28
CA LEU A 195 -5.42 -5.92 9.65
C LEU A 195 -4.27 -6.50 10.49
N TYR A 196 -4.29 -6.28 11.78
CA TYR A 196 -3.18 -6.67 12.66
C TYR A 196 -3.45 -7.95 13.45
N GLY A 197 -4.68 -8.45 13.39
CA GLY A 197 -5.12 -9.59 14.16
C GLY A 197 -5.39 -9.24 15.64
N THR A 198 -5.91 -10.23 16.36
CA THR A 198 -6.15 -10.20 17.81
C THR A 198 -5.63 -11.50 18.42
N GLN A 199 -5.83 -11.72 19.74
CA GLN A 199 -5.44 -12.99 20.36
C GLN A 199 -6.16 -14.21 19.76
N ASP A 200 -7.37 -14.00 19.23
CA ASP A 200 -8.25 -15.05 18.73
C ASP A 200 -8.47 -15.01 17.20
N GLN A 201 -7.87 -14.03 16.52
CA GLN A 201 -8.09 -13.84 15.08
C GLN A 201 -6.77 -13.53 14.38
N GLU A 202 -6.46 -14.32 13.34
CA GLU A 202 -5.33 -14.10 12.46
C GLU A 202 -5.47 -12.76 11.70
N PRO A 203 -4.36 -12.06 11.44
CA PRO A 203 -4.37 -10.84 10.64
C PRO A 203 -4.74 -11.15 9.19
N THR A 204 -5.67 -10.36 8.64
CA THR A 204 -6.17 -10.49 7.26
C THR A 204 -6.28 -9.11 6.62
N LEU A 205 -6.14 -9.03 5.29
CA LEU A 205 -6.41 -7.80 4.56
C LEU A 205 -7.86 -7.81 4.08
N PRO A 206 -8.76 -7.03 4.72
CA PRO A 206 -10.15 -6.97 4.31
C PRO A 206 -10.29 -6.35 2.92
N LEU A 207 -11.17 -6.90 2.08
CA LEU A 207 -11.50 -6.32 0.79
C LEU A 207 -12.26 -4.98 0.95
N PRO A 208 -12.25 -4.10 -0.06
CA PRO A 208 -12.89 -2.79 0.04
C PRO A 208 -14.39 -2.85 0.42
N ASP A 209 -15.12 -3.87 -0.03
CA ASP A 209 -16.53 -4.05 0.33
C ASP A 209 -16.72 -4.40 1.81
N GLU A 210 -15.81 -5.17 2.41
CA GLU A 210 -15.83 -5.46 3.85
C GLU A 210 -15.53 -4.19 4.67
N ILE A 211 -14.57 -3.38 4.21
CA ILE A 211 -14.28 -2.08 4.83
C ILE A 211 -15.52 -1.18 4.75
N ALA A 212 -16.17 -1.15 3.59
CA ALA A 212 -17.39 -0.37 3.40
C ALA A 212 -18.53 -0.82 4.34
N GLN A 213 -18.68 -2.12 4.60
CA GLN A 213 -19.66 -2.66 5.57
C GLN A 213 -19.35 -2.18 6.99
N ILE A 214 -18.09 -2.28 7.45
CA ILE A 214 -17.67 -1.80 8.76
C ILE A 214 -17.95 -0.30 8.91
N VAL A 215 -17.59 0.49 7.89
CA VAL A 215 -17.77 1.96 7.92
C VAL A 215 -19.24 2.35 7.90
N LYS A 216 -20.09 1.63 7.18
CA LYS A 216 -21.55 1.87 7.15
C LYS A 216 -22.28 1.35 8.40
N GLY A 217 -21.66 0.47 9.19
CA GLY A 217 -22.26 -0.14 10.38
C GLY A 217 -23.29 -1.21 10.05
N GLN A 218 -23.07 -1.97 8.97
CA GLN A 218 -23.90 -3.09 8.52
C GLN A 218 -23.26 -4.41 8.90
#